data_cce4bf5fa576ac6aaab315acb9b7713e
#
_entry.id   cce4bf5fa576ac6aaab315acb9b7713e
#
_cell.length_a   1.000
_cell.length_b   1.000
_cell.length_c   1.000
_cell.angle_alpha   90.00
_cell.angle_beta   90.00
_cell.angle_gamma   90.00
#
_symmetry.space_group_name_H-M   'P 1'
#
loop_
_entity.id
_entity.type
_entity.pdbx_description
1 polymer ?
#
loop_
_entity_poly.entity_id
_entity_poly.type
_entity_poly.pdbx_seq_one_letter_code
_entity_poly.pdbx_strand_id
1 'polypeptide(L)'
;MISAELTDFIQAGLSMLVGTRDARLVPDYVRAVGARVEKGGREVTVFIPAATAAAAAANIADNGRVAMCVSRPVDHRTVQLKGRIVSCAAAPDADRAIVERYRTDFAATLAYFGVPPRLTLRMSHWPAYAVRFRVESLFDQTPGPGAGEEIRRAAPPGRKGAA
;
A
#
# COMPACT_ATOMS: atom_id res chain seq x y z
N MET A 1 -3.79 9.01 -12.56
CA MET A 1 -2.70 8.02 -12.61
C MET A 1 -1.71 8.30 -11.50
N ILE A 2 -1.18 7.28 -10.85
CA ILE A 2 -0.06 7.39 -9.92
C ILE A 2 1.16 7.80 -10.74
N SER A 3 1.87 8.86 -10.31
CA SER A 3 3.08 9.33 -10.99
C SER A 3 4.24 8.34 -10.80
N ALA A 4 5.31 8.47 -11.59
CA ALA A 4 6.53 7.68 -11.43
C ALA A 4 7.13 7.87 -10.03
N GLU A 5 7.24 9.11 -9.55
CA GLU A 5 7.73 9.43 -8.21
C GLU A 5 6.92 8.74 -7.09
N LEU A 6 5.58 8.77 -7.20
CA LEU A 6 4.73 8.07 -6.23
C LEU A 6 4.81 6.54 -6.36
N THR A 7 5.06 6.03 -7.56
CA THR A 7 5.30 4.60 -7.78
C THR A 7 6.55 4.16 -7.03
N ASP A 8 7.65 4.88 -7.18
CA ASP A 8 8.90 4.61 -6.48
C ASP A 8 8.71 4.70 -4.96
N PHE A 9 7.98 5.71 -4.49
CA PHE A 9 7.65 5.88 -3.08
C PHE A 9 6.82 4.72 -2.53
N ILE A 10 5.77 4.30 -3.23
CA ILE A 10 4.90 3.19 -2.81
C ILE A 10 5.66 1.85 -2.79
N GLN A 11 6.60 1.64 -3.70
CA GLN A 11 7.33 0.38 -3.83
C GLN A 11 8.61 0.32 -2.98
N ALA A 12 8.95 1.40 -2.28
CA ALA A 12 10.11 1.43 -1.37
C ALA A 12 9.84 0.66 -0.07
N GLY A 13 10.92 0.36 0.66
CA GLY A 13 10.88 -0.28 1.97
C GLY A 13 10.40 0.65 3.09
N LEU A 14 9.17 1.11 3.00
CA LEU A 14 8.55 2.08 3.91
C LEU A 14 7.51 1.41 4.81
N SER A 15 7.02 2.13 5.82
CA SER A 15 5.92 1.64 6.65
C SER A 15 4.63 1.60 5.85
N MET A 16 4.02 0.43 5.75
CA MET A 16 2.77 0.22 5.01
C MET A 16 1.70 -0.37 5.91
N LEU A 17 0.52 0.27 5.94
CA LEU A 17 -0.66 -0.21 6.63
C LEU A 17 -1.83 -0.29 5.66
N VAL A 18 -2.59 -1.35 5.76
CA VAL A 18 -3.86 -1.54 5.02
C VAL A 18 -5.00 -1.47 6.01
N GLY A 19 -5.89 -0.50 5.80
CA GLY A 19 -7.12 -0.31 6.56
C GLY A 19 -8.32 -0.87 5.81
N THR A 20 -9.17 -1.57 6.54
CA THR A 20 -10.45 -2.09 6.09
C THR A 20 -11.52 -1.75 7.14
N ARG A 21 -12.76 -2.08 6.91
CA ARG A 21 -13.84 -1.97 7.88
C ARG A 21 -14.89 -3.06 7.66
N ASP A 22 -15.59 -3.43 8.71
CA ASP A 22 -16.75 -4.32 8.62
C ASP A 22 -18.05 -3.57 8.22
N ALA A 23 -19.15 -4.29 8.09
CA ALA A 23 -20.48 -3.74 7.79
C ALA A 23 -20.99 -2.75 8.86
N ARG A 24 -20.51 -2.86 10.10
CA ARG A 24 -20.86 -1.96 11.22
C ARG A 24 -19.95 -0.73 11.27
N LEU A 25 -19.07 -0.55 10.27
CA LEU A 25 -18.08 0.53 10.18
C LEU A 25 -16.95 0.44 11.22
N VAL A 26 -16.76 -0.73 11.85
CA VAL A 26 -15.64 -0.94 12.76
C VAL A 26 -14.35 -1.11 11.93
N PRO A 27 -13.34 -0.24 12.12
CA PRO A 27 -12.10 -0.31 11.37
C PRO A 27 -11.20 -1.43 11.84
N ASP A 28 -10.42 -1.97 10.92
CA ASP A 28 -9.32 -2.90 11.15
C ASP A 28 -8.08 -2.47 10.39
N TYR A 29 -6.91 -2.72 10.96
CA TYR A 29 -5.62 -2.38 10.36
C TYR A 29 -4.67 -3.56 10.38
N VAL A 30 -4.01 -3.78 9.25
CA VAL A 30 -2.98 -4.80 9.13
C VAL A 30 -1.73 -4.24 8.47
N ARG A 31 -0.56 -4.67 8.92
CA ARG A 31 0.71 -4.32 8.28
C ARG A 31 0.85 -5.06 6.95
N ALA A 32 1.18 -4.31 5.90
CA ALA A 32 1.58 -4.89 4.63
C ALA A 32 3.10 -5.11 4.57
N VAL A 33 3.53 -5.97 3.65
CA VAL A 33 4.92 -6.40 3.47
C VAL A 33 5.40 -6.20 2.03
N GLY A 34 4.93 -5.16 1.41
CA GLY A 34 5.31 -4.76 0.06
C GLY A 34 4.11 -4.37 -0.79
N ALA A 35 4.40 -3.69 -1.88
CA ALA A 35 3.40 -3.29 -2.86
C ALA A 35 4.02 -3.21 -4.26
N ARG A 36 3.16 -3.32 -5.28
CA ARG A 36 3.46 -3.10 -6.68
C ARG A 36 2.38 -2.21 -7.30
N VAL A 37 2.80 -1.14 -7.96
CA VAL A 37 1.90 -0.35 -8.80
C VAL A 37 1.77 -1.05 -10.15
N GLU A 38 0.55 -1.34 -10.56
CA GLU A 38 0.28 -2.06 -11.80
C GLU A 38 0.47 -1.17 -13.03
N LYS A 39 0.72 -1.80 -14.19
CA LYS A 39 0.87 -1.08 -15.47
C LYS A 39 -0.30 -0.12 -15.68
N GLY A 40 0.00 1.11 -16.04
CA GLY A 40 -0.99 2.17 -16.22
C GLY A 40 -1.28 3.00 -14.97
N GLY A 41 -0.67 2.69 -13.81
CA GLY A 41 -0.70 3.52 -12.60
C GLY A 41 -2.10 3.78 -12.03
N ARG A 42 -3.04 2.86 -12.24
CA ARG A 42 -4.43 2.99 -11.74
C ARG A 42 -4.77 1.99 -10.64
N GLU A 43 -3.99 0.94 -10.55
CA GLU A 43 -4.20 -0.15 -9.61
C GLU A 43 -2.91 -0.44 -8.85
N VAL A 44 -3.05 -0.92 -7.63
CA VAL A 44 -1.96 -1.31 -6.74
C VAL A 44 -2.26 -2.72 -6.24
N THR A 45 -1.25 -3.57 -6.25
CA THR A 45 -1.24 -4.83 -5.51
C THR A 45 -0.44 -4.63 -4.23
N VAL A 46 -1.05 -4.86 -3.09
CA VAL A 46 -0.40 -4.82 -1.77
C VAL A 46 -0.37 -6.22 -1.18
N PHE A 47 0.74 -6.58 -0.53
CA PHE A 47 0.94 -7.91 0.05
C PHE A 47 0.69 -7.88 1.55
N ILE A 48 -0.24 -8.72 2.03
CA ILE A 48 -0.61 -8.85 3.44
C ILE A 48 -0.22 -10.24 3.92
N PRO A 49 0.58 -10.38 4.99
CA PRO A 49 0.94 -11.71 5.51
C PRO A 49 -0.31 -12.52 5.87
N ALA A 50 -0.40 -13.76 5.43
CA ALA A 50 -1.55 -14.62 5.69
C ALA A 50 -1.80 -14.81 7.20
N ALA A 51 -0.72 -14.80 8.00
CA ALA A 51 -0.80 -14.94 9.46
C ALA A 51 -1.59 -13.81 10.15
N THR A 52 -1.77 -12.64 9.51
CA THR A 52 -2.43 -11.47 10.08
C THR A 52 -3.60 -10.95 9.24
N ALA A 53 -3.93 -11.62 8.13
CA ALA A 53 -4.87 -11.11 7.14
C ALA A 53 -6.35 -11.42 7.42
N ALA A 54 -6.68 -12.23 8.43
CA ALA A 54 -8.02 -12.82 8.58
C ALA A 54 -9.15 -11.77 8.61
N ALA A 55 -9.04 -10.74 9.46
CA ALA A 55 -10.06 -9.70 9.56
C ALA A 55 -10.11 -8.84 8.28
N ALA A 56 -8.94 -8.44 7.75
CA ALA A 56 -8.87 -7.69 6.50
C ALA A 56 -9.49 -8.45 5.32
N ALA A 57 -9.22 -9.75 5.20
CA ALA A 57 -9.79 -10.59 4.14
C ALA A 57 -11.31 -10.70 4.25
N ALA A 58 -11.84 -10.87 5.46
CA ALA A 58 -13.30 -10.90 5.72
C ALA A 58 -13.97 -9.57 5.33
N ASN A 59 -13.39 -8.44 5.74
CA ASN A 59 -13.90 -7.11 5.41
C ASN A 59 -13.84 -6.82 3.91
N ILE A 60 -12.76 -7.25 3.24
CA ILE A 60 -12.60 -7.15 1.78
C ILE A 60 -13.69 -7.95 1.07
N ALA A 61 -13.96 -9.17 1.51
CA ALA A 61 -15.00 -10.01 0.92
C ALA A 61 -16.41 -9.42 1.11
N ASP A 62 -16.66 -8.76 2.26
CA ASP A 62 -17.95 -8.15 2.57
C ASP A 62 -18.26 -6.91 1.73
N ASN A 63 -17.32 -5.96 1.62
CA ASN A 63 -17.65 -4.65 1.05
C ASN A 63 -16.70 -4.15 -0.03
N GLY A 64 -15.58 -4.81 -0.26
CA GLY A 64 -14.60 -4.49 -1.31
C GLY A 64 -13.92 -3.13 -1.17
N ARG A 65 -13.92 -2.50 0.01
CA ARG A 65 -13.28 -1.20 0.24
C ARG A 65 -11.97 -1.37 0.98
N VAL A 66 -10.98 -0.56 0.56
CA VAL A 66 -9.64 -0.59 1.14
C VAL A 66 -9.03 0.79 1.19
N ALA A 67 -8.24 1.05 2.22
CA ALA A 67 -7.32 2.18 2.30
C ALA A 67 -5.91 1.65 2.57
N MET A 68 -4.90 2.21 1.91
CA MET A 68 -3.50 1.89 2.11
C MET A 68 -2.75 3.17 2.47
N CYS A 69 -2.03 3.16 3.59
CA CYS A 69 -1.11 4.22 3.98
C CYS A 69 0.33 3.77 3.76
N VAL A 70 1.14 4.64 3.16
CA VAL A 70 2.58 4.46 3.02
C VAL A 70 3.26 5.65 3.66
N SER A 71 4.11 5.40 4.66
CA SER A 71 4.80 6.44 5.42
C SER A 71 6.30 6.22 5.44
N ARG A 72 7.06 7.28 5.17
CA ARG A 72 8.52 7.28 5.28
C ARG A 72 8.92 7.72 6.68
N PRO A 73 9.56 6.85 7.49
CA PRO A 73 9.81 7.16 8.90
C PRO A 73 10.74 8.34 9.14
N VAL A 74 11.67 8.64 8.24
CA VAL A 74 12.71 9.69 8.44
C VAL A 74 12.17 11.12 8.39
N ASP A 75 11.10 11.38 7.65
CA ASP A 75 10.53 12.72 7.45
C ASP A 75 9.00 12.75 7.56
N HIS A 76 8.42 11.62 7.92
CA HIS A 76 6.97 11.42 8.05
C HIS A 76 6.15 11.68 6.78
N ARG A 77 6.81 11.82 5.61
CA ARG A 77 6.07 11.88 4.35
C ARG A 77 5.12 10.70 4.25
N THR A 78 3.84 10.97 4.11
CA THR A 78 2.78 9.95 4.14
C THR A 78 1.79 10.18 3.03
N VAL A 79 1.48 9.11 2.31
CA VAL A 79 0.46 9.09 1.26
C VAL A 79 -0.58 8.04 1.59
N GLN A 80 -1.86 8.38 1.44
CA GLN A 80 -2.97 7.45 1.58
C GLN A 80 -3.67 7.24 0.24
N LEU A 81 -3.83 5.98 -0.14
CA LEU A 81 -4.60 5.56 -1.30
C LEU A 81 -5.90 4.92 -0.80
N LYS A 82 -7.04 5.32 -1.37
CA LYS A 82 -8.33 4.67 -1.12
C LYS A 82 -8.88 4.11 -2.42
N GLY A 83 -9.58 2.98 -2.33
CA GLY A 83 -10.12 2.37 -3.54
C GLY A 83 -10.97 1.14 -3.31
N ARG A 84 -11.23 0.46 -4.43
CA ARG A 84 -12.03 -0.76 -4.48
C ARG A 84 -11.20 -1.94 -4.91
N ILE A 85 -11.44 -3.05 -4.25
CA ILE A 85 -10.81 -4.34 -4.56
C ILE A 85 -11.16 -4.78 -5.98
N VAL A 86 -10.13 -5.24 -6.67
CA VAL A 86 -10.21 -5.94 -7.97
C VAL A 86 -10.05 -7.44 -7.75
N SER A 87 -9.09 -7.84 -6.89
CA SER A 87 -8.90 -9.23 -6.50
C SER A 87 -8.20 -9.34 -5.14
N CYS A 88 -8.49 -10.42 -4.44
CA CYS A 88 -7.82 -10.80 -3.20
C CYS A 88 -7.62 -12.31 -3.23
N ALA A 89 -6.38 -12.76 -3.35
CA ALA A 89 -6.03 -14.17 -3.47
C ALA A 89 -4.66 -14.46 -2.84
N ALA A 90 -4.31 -15.73 -2.67
CA ALA A 90 -2.97 -16.11 -2.28
C ALA A 90 -1.95 -15.54 -3.28
N ALA A 91 -0.89 -14.93 -2.78
CA ALA A 91 0.16 -14.38 -3.62
C ALA A 91 0.89 -15.52 -4.35
N PRO A 92 1.10 -15.41 -5.68
CA PRO A 92 1.88 -16.39 -6.42
C PRO A 92 3.36 -16.33 -6.03
N ASP A 93 4.07 -17.45 -6.11
CA ASP A 93 5.49 -17.51 -5.73
C ASP A 93 6.37 -16.53 -6.52
N ALA A 94 5.98 -16.18 -7.74
CA ALA A 94 6.65 -15.13 -8.53
C ALA A 94 6.69 -13.76 -7.86
N ASP A 95 5.73 -13.44 -6.99
CA ASP A 95 5.68 -12.18 -6.26
C ASP A 95 6.52 -12.18 -4.96
N ARG A 96 7.02 -13.36 -4.54
CA ARG A 96 7.81 -13.50 -3.30
C ARG A 96 9.04 -12.59 -3.28
N ALA A 97 9.70 -12.43 -4.43
CA ALA A 97 10.87 -11.56 -4.55
C ALA A 97 10.57 -10.08 -4.18
N ILE A 98 9.33 -9.59 -4.44
CA ILE A 98 8.90 -8.24 -4.06
C ILE A 98 8.82 -8.13 -2.54
N VAL A 99 8.23 -9.14 -1.88
CA VAL A 99 8.10 -9.18 -0.43
C VAL A 99 9.47 -9.27 0.25
N GLU A 100 10.37 -10.11 -0.25
CA GLU A 100 11.73 -10.24 0.32
C GLU A 100 12.55 -8.96 0.16
N ARG A 101 12.47 -8.29 -0.98
CA ARG A 101 13.11 -6.98 -1.17
C ARG A 101 12.55 -5.96 -0.18
N TYR A 102 11.23 -5.83 -0.09
CA TYR A 102 10.59 -4.94 0.87
C TYR A 102 11.09 -5.18 2.30
N ARG A 103 11.18 -6.45 2.74
CA ARG A 103 11.65 -6.79 4.08
C ARG A 103 13.05 -6.29 4.36
N THR A 104 13.96 -6.50 3.40
CA THR A 104 15.35 -6.05 3.50
C THR A 104 15.44 -4.53 3.58
N ASP A 105 14.74 -3.83 2.69
CA ASP A 105 14.73 -2.38 2.62
C ASP A 105 14.08 -1.75 3.86
N PHE A 106 12.98 -2.34 4.34
CA PHE A 106 12.32 -1.89 5.56
C PHE A 106 13.16 -2.13 6.82
N ALA A 107 13.86 -3.25 6.90
CA ALA A 107 14.80 -3.52 7.99
C ALA A 107 15.96 -2.52 8.00
N ALA A 108 16.49 -2.14 6.83
CA ALA A 108 17.50 -1.10 6.71
C ALA A 108 16.96 0.28 7.14
N THR A 109 15.74 0.61 6.73
CA THR A 109 15.06 1.85 7.16
C THR A 109 14.92 1.93 8.68
N LEU A 110 14.47 0.85 9.33
CA LEU A 110 14.31 0.83 10.79
C LEU A 110 15.62 0.78 11.54
N ALA A 111 16.67 0.21 10.96
CA ALA A 111 18.02 0.20 11.55
C ALA A 111 18.56 1.61 11.77
N TYR A 112 18.20 2.57 10.90
CA TYR A 112 18.51 3.99 11.07
C TYR A 112 17.98 4.57 12.40
N PHE A 113 16.88 4.01 12.91
CA PHE A 113 16.29 4.38 14.20
C PHE A 113 16.72 3.48 15.36
N GLY A 114 17.78 2.69 15.18
CA GLY A 114 18.32 1.81 16.22
C GLY A 114 17.56 0.48 16.39
N VAL A 115 16.63 0.14 15.50
CA VAL A 115 15.96 -1.17 15.53
C VAL A 115 16.85 -2.21 14.87
N PRO A 116 17.36 -3.23 15.61
CA PRO A 116 18.20 -4.25 15.02
C PRO A 116 17.50 -4.98 13.87
N PRO A 117 18.11 -5.13 12.66
CA PRO A 117 17.50 -5.76 11.50
C PRO A 117 16.90 -7.15 11.80
N ARG A 118 17.54 -7.93 12.69
CA ARG A 118 17.04 -9.26 13.08
C ARG A 118 15.62 -9.24 13.66
N LEU A 119 15.19 -8.14 14.28
CA LEU A 119 13.84 -8.02 14.83
C LEU A 119 12.81 -7.81 13.71
N THR A 120 13.10 -6.91 12.79
CA THR A 120 12.25 -6.64 11.63
C THR A 120 12.14 -7.87 10.72
N LEU A 121 13.25 -8.55 10.47
CA LEU A 121 13.29 -9.74 9.62
C LEU A 121 12.60 -10.97 10.23
N ARG A 122 12.25 -10.96 11.52
CA ARG A 122 11.43 -12.02 12.16
C ARG A 122 9.94 -11.83 11.99
N MET A 123 9.48 -10.68 11.50
CA MET A 123 8.06 -10.43 11.28
C MET A 123 7.50 -11.39 10.22
N SER A 124 6.26 -11.85 10.43
CA SER A 124 5.54 -12.65 9.45
C SER A 124 5.44 -11.92 8.11
N HIS A 125 5.68 -12.63 7.01
CA HIS A 125 5.73 -12.03 5.69
C HIS A 125 5.23 -12.96 4.57
N TRP A 126 5.41 -14.28 4.74
CA TRP A 126 5.03 -15.29 3.77
C TRP A 126 4.48 -16.55 4.47
N PRO A 127 3.48 -17.27 3.91
CA PRO A 127 2.72 -16.87 2.72
C PRO A 127 1.95 -15.56 2.90
N ALA A 128 1.58 -14.90 1.80
CA ALA A 128 0.88 -13.63 1.80
C ALA A 128 -0.36 -13.68 0.89
N TYR A 129 -1.30 -12.78 1.12
CA TYR A 129 -2.34 -12.43 0.16
C TYR A 129 -1.87 -11.30 -0.74
N ALA A 130 -2.12 -11.42 -2.05
CA ALA A 130 -2.02 -10.34 -3.02
C ALA A 130 -3.39 -9.66 -3.12
N VAL A 131 -3.49 -8.45 -2.59
CA VAL A 131 -4.71 -7.64 -2.59
C VAL A 131 -4.55 -6.57 -3.65
N ARG A 132 -5.19 -6.75 -4.80
CA ARG A 132 -5.20 -5.78 -5.89
C ARG A 132 -6.42 -4.89 -5.81
N PHE A 133 -6.22 -3.59 -5.85
CA PHE A 133 -7.30 -2.62 -5.79
C PHE A 133 -7.10 -1.50 -6.80
N ARG A 134 -8.21 -0.95 -7.31
CA ARG A 134 -8.24 0.24 -8.14
C ARG A 134 -8.26 1.47 -7.25
N VAL A 135 -7.30 2.37 -7.46
CA VAL A 135 -7.18 3.62 -6.69
C VAL A 135 -8.25 4.60 -7.17
N GLU A 136 -9.14 5.00 -6.26
CA GLU A 136 -10.19 6.01 -6.49
C GLU A 136 -9.74 7.40 -6.05
N SER A 137 -9.06 7.49 -4.89
CA SER A 137 -8.59 8.75 -4.31
C SER A 137 -7.19 8.59 -3.74
N LEU A 138 -6.44 9.69 -3.71
CA LEU A 138 -5.07 9.77 -3.25
C LEU A 138 -4.91 11.03 -2.41
N PHE A 139 -4.42 10.90 -1.18
CA PHE A 139 -4.32 11.99 -0.23
C PHE A 139 -2.90 12.16 0.27
N ASP A 140 -2.46 13.40 0.43
CA ASP A 140 -1.30 13.71 1.24
C ASP A 140 -1.72 13.61 2.72
N GLN A 141 -1.00 12.79 3.48
CA GLN A 141 -1.17 12.61 4.91
C GLN A 141 0.11 12.97 5.68
N THR A 142 1.03 13.65 4.99
CA THR A 142 2.22 14.19 5.64
C THR A 142 1.82 15.17 6.75
N PRO A 143 2.31 15.01 7.98
CA PRO A 143 1.97 15.91 9.08
C PRO A 143 2.25 17.37 8.72
N GLY A 144 1.21 18.22 8.82
CA GLY A 144 1.30 19.64 8.46
C GLY A 144 -0.06 20.21 8.07
N PRO A 145 -0.12 21.50 7.70
CA PRO A 145 -1.37 22.18 7.34
C PRO A 145 -2.11 21.56 6.14
N GLY A 146 -1.37 20.90 5.24
CA GLY A 146 -1.94 20.23 4.04
C GLY A 146 -2.35 18.76 4.26
N ALA A 147 -2.26 18.24 5.50
CA ALA A 147 -2.64 16.87 5.78
C ALA A 147 -4.13 16.63 5.49
N GLY A 148 -4.42 15.61 4.68
CA GLY A 148 -5.78 15.28 4.25
C GLY A 148 -6.17 15.92 2.91
N GLU A 149 -5.32 16.71 2.29
CA GLU A 149 -5.58 17.24 0.94
C GLU A 149 -5.52 16.13 -0.12
N GLU A 150 -6.50 16.15 -1.04
CA GLU A 150 -6.51 15.22 -2.15
C GLU A 150 -5.45 15.60 -3.19
N ILE A 151 -4.53 14.67 -3.46
CA ILE A 151 -3.56 14.81 -4.55
C ILE A 151 -4.31 14.64 -5.87
N ARG A 152 -4.55 15.77 -6.56
CA ARG A 152 -5.27 15.77 -7.84
C ARG A 152 -4.51 14.96 -8.88
N ARG A 153 -5.19 14.02 -9.51
CA ARG A 153 -4.65 13.27 -10.64
C ARG A 153 -4.38 14.24 -11.78
N ALA A 154 -3.18 14.22 -12.37
CA ALA A 154 -2.93 14.94 -13.61
C ALA A 154 -3.99 14.53 -14.65
N ALA A 155 -4.72 15.50 -15.19
CA ALA A 155 -5.66 15.26 -16.26
C ALA A 155 -4.93 14.56 -17.42
N PRO A 156 -5.54 13.59 -18.11
CA PRO A 156 -4.95 13.04 -19.32
C PRO A 156 -4.72 14.20 -20.31
N PRO A 157 -3.59 14.22 -21.05
CA PRO A 157 -3.35 15.23 -22.05
C PRO A 157 -4.55 15.25 -22.99
N GLY A 158 -5.20 16.41 -23.09
CA GLY A 158 -6.39 16.59 -23.91
C GLY A 158 -6.09 16.12 -25.34
N ARG A 159 -6.96 15.28 -25.92
CA ARG A 159 -6.96 15.02 -27.35
C ARG A 159 -7.07 16.38 -28.02
N LYS A 160 -5.98 16.84 -28.63
CA LYS A 160 -6.05 17.93 -29.59
C LYS A 160 -7.03 17.47 -30.66
N GLY A 161 -8.15 18.18 -30.77
CA GLY A 161 -9.12 17.94 -31.82
C GLY A 161 -8.43 17.99 -33.17
N ALA A 162 -8.61 16.94 -33.94
CA ALA A 162 -8.37 16.99 -35.37
C ALA A 162 -9.46 17.85 -35.98
N ALA A 163 -9.08 19.01 -36.49
CA ALA A 163 -9.88 19.78 -37.42
C ALA A 163 -9.65 19.23 -38.82
#